data_a4f076804b775f81f9f6bbb5e7bca8ca
#
_entry.id   a4f076804b775f81f9f6bbb5e7bca8ca
#
_cell.length_a   1.000
_cell.length_b   1.000
_cell.length_c   1.000
_cell.angle_alpha   90.00
_cell.angle_beta   90.00
_cell.angle_gamma   90.00
#
_symmetry.space_group_name_H-M   'P 1'
#
loop_
_entity.id
_entity.type
_entity.pdbx_description
1 polymer ?
#
loop_
_entity_poly.entity_id
_entity_poly.type
_entity_poly.pdbx_seq_one_letter_code
_entity_poly.pdbx_strand_id
1 'polypeptide(L)'
;KGRAAVRRCEPLGLIFAGTHWYVLVRKVPDGEIRTYRADRMSSVTRTNQRFTRDPSESVADLWRSARRTYKKGGSIPITVRATSPVRNDVAFCLRLLGSEPTEEPIEGSSDVLIHGNTKALSPAVGVLSGFGCAAEVLEPVELRERIREVGEENVRLYSAAPTMGSHDNQ
;
A
#
# COMPACT_ATOMS: atom_id res chain seq x y z
N LYS A 1 -17.06 -0.36 -2.75
CA LYS A 1 -17.17 -0.72 -1.30
C LYS A 1 -17.28 -2.24 -1.24
N GLY A 2 -16.24 -2.93 -0.66
CA GLY A 2 -16.28 -4.38 -0.48
C GLY A 2 -17.41 -4.78 0.46
N ARG A 3 -18.10 -5.87 0.10
CA ARG A 3 -19.21 -6.42 0.89
C ARG A 3 -18.64 -6.94 2.23
N ALA A 4 -19.19 -6.50 3.35
CA ALA A 4 -18.83 -7.04 4.66
C ALA A 4 -19.17 -8.55 4.70
N ALA A 5 -18.22 -9.38 5.11
CA ALA A 5 -18.41 -10.82 5.21
C ALA A 5 -18.01 -11.30 6.60
N VAL A 6 -18.88 -12.05 7.27
CA VAL A 6 -18.57 -12.73 8.53
C VAL A 6 -17.70 -13.94 8.23
N ARG A 7 -16.59 -14.08 8.96
CA ARG A 7 -15.66 -15.20 8.82
C ARG A 7 -15.30 -15.77 10.17
N ARG A 8 -15.33 -17.09 10.26
CA ARG A 8 -14.85 -17.80 11.44
C ARG A 8 -13.35 -18.04 11.28
N CYS A 9 -12.58 -17.69 12.33
CA CYS A 9 -11.13 -17.75 12.29
C CYS A 9 -10.55 -18.14 13.65
N GLU A 10 -9.37 -18.75 13.61
CA GLU A 10 -8.51 -19.02 14.77
C GLU A 10 -7.41 -17.95 14.79
N PRO A 11 -7.35 -17.08 15.81
CA PRO A 11 -6.33 -16.02 15.85
C PRO A 11 -4.96 -16.59 16.23
N LEU A 12 -3.98 -16.40 15.38
CA LEU A 12 -2.61 -16.89 15.57
C LEU A 12 -1.70 -15.85 16.21
N GLY A 13 -1.92 -14.55 15.90
CA GLY A 13 -1.13 -13.48 16.46
C GLY A 13 -1.49 -12.11 15.94
N LEU A 14 -0.91 -11.09 16.59
CA LEU A 14 -1.00 -9.69 16.20
C LEU A 14 0.37 -9.19 15.80
N ILE A 15 0.43 -8.39 14.75
CA ILE A 15 1.65 -7.76 14.26
C ILE A 15 1.37 -6.29 13.98
N PHE A 16 2.25 -5.43 14.48
CA PHE A 16 2.31 -4.03 14.09
C PHE A 16 3.32 -3.88 12.96
N ALA A 17 2.88 -3.40 11.80
CA ALA A 17 3.76 -3.19 10.65
C ALA A 17 3.41 -1.88 9.93
N GLY A 18 4.41 -1.03 9.75
CA GLY A 18 4.22 0.33 9.28
C GLY A 18 3.39 1.13 10.27
N THR A 19 2.18 1.51 9.88
CA THR A 19 1.25 2.32 10.70
C THR A 19 -0.01 1.54 11.11
N HIS A 20 -0.04 0.21 10.88
CA HIS A 20 -1.27 -0.57 11.06
C HIS A 20 -1.04 -1.84 11.87
N TRP A 21 -2.08 -2.22 12.62
CA TRP A 21 -2.17 -3.53 13.24
C TRP A 21 -2.76 -4.56 12.28
N TYR A 22 -2.17 -5.72 12.26
CA TYR A 22 -2.60 -6.89 11.50
C TYR A 22 -2.86 -8.07 12.41
N VAL A 23 -3.95 -8.78 12.13
CA VAL A 23 -4.30 -10.04 12.78
C VAL A 23 -3.98 -11.18 11.82
N LEU A 24 -3.10 -12.09 12.23
CA LEU A 24 -2.91 -13.35 11.54
C LEU A 24 -3.94 -14.34 12.05
N VAL A 25 -4.62 -15.00 11.13
CA VAL A 25 -5.66 -15.97 11.45
C VAL A 25 -5.53 -17.21 10.58
N ARG A 26 -5.97 -18.35 11.11
CA ARG A 26 -6.29 -19.54 10.32
C ARG A 26 -7.80 -19.53 10.08
N LYS A 27 -8.23 -19.56 8.82
CA LYS A 27 -9.65 -19.64 8.45
C LYS A 27 -10.21 -21.03 8.75
N VAL A 28 -11.46 -21.07 9.16
CA VAL A 28 -12.20 -22.32 9.36
C VAL A 28 -13.30 -22.39 8.31
N PRO A 29 -13.46 -23.51 7.58
CA PRO A 29 -12.83 -24.82 7.81
C PRO A 29 -11.56 -25.09 6.97
N ASP A 30 -11.20 -24.23 6.01
CA ASP A 30 -10.18 -24.50 4.99
C ASP A 30 -8.72 -24.48 5.51
N GLY A 31 -8.47 -24.03 6.74
CA GLY A 31 -7.14 -23.98 7.35
C GLY A 31 -6.22 -22.93 6.77
N GLU A 32 -6.68 -22.13 5.81
CA GLU A 32 -5.86 -21.15 5.12
C GLU A 32 -5.41 -20.01 6.04
N ILE A 33 -4.11 -19.71 6.05
CA ILE A 33 -3.56 -18.57 6.79
C ILE A 33 -3.88 -17.27 6.04
N ARG A 34 -4.51 -16.34 6.73
CA ARG A 34 -4.86 -15.01 6.22
C ARG A 34 -4.42 -13.92 7.18
N THR A 35 -4.21 -12.75 6.61
CA THR A 35 -3.88 -11.53 7.35
C THR A 35 -4.96 -10.50 7.11
N TYR A 36 -5.51 -9.95 8.19
CA TYR A 36 -6.50 -8.89 8.15
C TYR A 36 -5.98 -7.64 8.87
N ARG A 37 -6.24 -6.47 8.31
CA ARG A 37 -5.99 -5.21 9.02
C ARG A 37 -7.04 -5.03 10.10
N ALA A 38 -6.61 -4.72 11.33
CA ALA A 38 -7.50 -4.58 12.47
C ALA A 38 -8.48 -3.40 12.32
N ASP A 39 -8.03 -2.29 11.74
CA ASP A 39 -8.83 -1.10 11.47
C ASP A 39 -9.93 -1.29 10.40
N ARG A 40 -9.90 -2.42 9.67
CA ARG A 40 -10.93 -2.79 8.69
C ARG A 40 -11.95 -3.78 9.23
N MET A 41 -11.85 -4.16 10.49
CA MET A 41 -12.80 -5.05 11.15
C MET A 41 -13.92 -4.21 11.76
N SER A 42 -15.17 -4.45 11.34
CA SER A 42 -16.33 -3.77 11.89
C SER A 42 -16.81 -4.36 13.20
N SER A 43 -16.59 -5.66 13.40
CA SER A 43 -16.94 -6.35 14.65
C SER A 43 -16.09 -7.61 14.84
N VAL A 44 -15.87 -7.97 16.09
CA VAL A 44 -15.19 -9.21 16.48
C VAL A 44 -16.00 -9.85 17.61
N THR A 45 -16.41 -11.09 17.42
CA THR A 45 -17.15 -11.86 18.45
C THR A 45 -16.34 -13.08 18.85
N ARG A 46 -16.10 -13.23 20.16
CA ARG A 46 -15.48 -14.42 20.72
C ARG A 46 -16.50 -15.58 20.73
N THR A 47 -16.09 -16.72 20.19
CA THR A 47 -16.87 -17.96 20.31
C THR A 47 -16.41 -18.77 21.52
N ASN A 48 -17.23 -19.72 21.96
CA ASN A 48 -16.86 -20.66 23.06
C ASN A 48 -15.99 -21.82 22.58
N GLN A 49 -15.61 -21.83 21.28
CA GLN A 49 -14.79 -22.91 20.74
C GLN A 49 -13.32 -22.60 20.99
N ARG A 50 -12.60 -23.63 21.46
CA ARG A 50 -11.16 -23.59 21.64
C ARG A 50 -10.47 -24.24 20.44
N PHE A 51 -9.30 -23.75 20.12
CA PHE A 51 -8.41 -24.35 19.14
C PHE A 51 -7.02 -24.54 19.78
N THR A 52 -6.27 -25.49 19.26
CA THR A 52 -4.88 -25.71 19.70
C THR A 52 -3.95 -25.02 18.72
N ARG A 53 -3.11 -24.16 19.23
CA ARG A 53 -2.04 -23.54 18.45
C ARG A 53 -0.84 -24.47 18.46
N ASP A 54 -0.23 -24.70 17.31
CA ASP A 54 1.05 -25.40 17.22
C ASP A 54 2.16 -24.52 17.84
N PRO A 55 2.84 -24.99 18.89
CA PRO A 55 3.92 -24.24 19.53
C PRO A 55 5.10 -23.94 18.58
N SER A 56 5.27 -24.73 17.54
CA SER A 56 6.33 -24.56 16.53
C SER A 56 6.00 -23.47 15.51
N GLU A 57 4.74 -23.04 15.40
CA GLU A 57 4.31 -21.98 14.49
C GLU A 57 4.74 -20.59 15.01
N SER A 58 5.83 -20.07 14.50
CA SER A 58 6.27 -18.71 14.76
C SER A 58 5.39 -17.69 14.03
N VAL A 59 4.80 -16.74 14.78
CA VAL A 59 4.02 -15.63 14.20
C VAL A 59 4.85 -14.82 13.22
N ALA A 60 6.14 -14.63 13.50
CA ALA A 60 7.05 -13.91 12.62
C ALA A 60 7.30 -14.65 11.30
N ASP A 61 7.39 -15.97 11.32
CA ASP A 61 7.57 -16.79 10.12
C ASP A 61 6.29 -16.83 9.28
N LEU A 62 5.15 -17.00 9.92
CA LEU A 62 3.85 -16.91 9.26
C LEU A 62 3.64 -15.55 8.59
N TRP A 63 4.03 -14.47 9.27
CA TRP A 63 3.97 -13.13 8.70
C TRP A 63 4.89 -12.99 7.48
N ARG A 64 6.15 -13.44 7.58
CA ARG A 64 7.10 -13.42 6.46
C ARG A 64 6.58 -14.22 5.27
N SER A 65 6.02 -15.40 5.52
CA SER A 65 5.41 -16.25 4.50
C SER A 65 4.20 -15.59 3.85
N ALA A 66 3.28 -15.04 4.64
CA ALA A 66 2.10 -14.33 4.15
C ALA A 66 2.51 -13.12 3.27
N ARG A 67 3.55 -12.38 3.67
CA ARG A 67 4.08 -11.29 2.83
C ARG A 67 4.69 -11.78 1.51
N ARG A 68 5.39 -12.92 1.51
CA ARG A 68 5.93 -13.51 0.27
C ARG A 68 4.82 -13.94 -0.68
N THR A 69 3.79 -14.58 -0.15
CA THR A 69 2.62 -15.00 -0.95
C THR A 69 1.86 -13.78 -1.48
N TYR A 70 1.73 -12.74 -0.65
CA TYR A 70 1.15 -11.47 -1.09
C TYR A 70 2.00 -10.77 -2.16
N LYS A 71 3.33 -10.87 -2.10
CA LYS A 71 4.24 -10.37 -3.15
C LYS A 71 4.06 -11.11 -4.48
N LYS A 72 3.71 -12.41 -4.46
CA LYS A 72 3.49 -13.24 -5.68
C LYS A 72 2.13 -13.01 -6.36
N GLY A 73 1.14 -12.46 -5.66
CA GLY A 73 -0.17 -12.16 -6.24
C GLY A 73 -0.16 -10.84 -6.99
N GLY A 74 -0.35 -10.89 -8.31
CA GLY A 74 -0.52 -9.80 -9.27
C GLY A 74 0.13 -8.47 -8.87
N SER A 75 1.39 -8.24 -9.24
CA SER A 75 2.03 -6.94 -9.07
C SER A 75 1.93 -6.16 -10.38
N ILE A 76 1.58 -4.89 -10.28
CA ILE A 76 1.52 -3.96 -11.40
C ILE A 76 2.92 -3.37 -11.55
N PRO A 77 3.61 -3.58 -12.68
CA PRO A 77 4.91 -2.97 -12.91
C PRO A 77 4.76 -1.44 -13.00
N ILE A 78 5.76 -0.74 -12.49
CA ILE A 78 5.85 0.71 -12.54
C ILE A 78 7.23 1.08 -13.08
N THR A 79 7.26 1.99 -14.03
CA THR A 79 8.48 2.65 -14.51
C THR A 79 8.37 4.15 -14.26
N VAL A 80 9.34 4.69 -13.55
CA VAL A 80 9.42 6.12 -13.20
C VAL A 80 10.73 6.69 -13.74
N ARG A 81 10.66 7.78 -14.50
CA ARG A 81 11.82 8.62 -14.77
C ARG A 81 11.99 9.59 -13.62
N ALA A 82 13.11 9.57 -12.95
CA ALA A 82 13.42 10.43 -11.83
C ALA A 82 14.67 11.27 -12.11
N THR A 83 14.60 12.55 -11.75
CA THR A 83 15.81 13.42 -11.77
C THR A 83 16.79 12.97 -10.69
N SER A 84 18.08 13.21 -10.92
CA SER A 84 19.17 12.79 -10.02
C SER A 84 18.94 13.16 -8.54
N PRO A 85 18.45 14.37 -8.19
CA PRO A 85 18.21 14.74 -6.78
C PRO A 85 17.18 13.88 -6.04
N VAL A 86 16.13 13.40 -6.73
CA VAL A 86 15.01 12.69 -6.09
C VAL A 86 15.04 11.17 -6.29
N ARG A 87 16.03 10.64 -7.03
CA ARG A 87 16.08 9.21 -7.36
C ARG A 87 16.02 8.29 -6.14
N ASN A 88 16.76 8.62 -5.09
CA ASN A 88 16.79 7.83 -3.86
C ASN A 88 15.45 7.86 -3.13
N ASP A 89 14.78 9.00 -3.12
CA ASP A 89 13.47 9.18 -2.48
C ASP A 89 12.38 8.42 -3.24
N VAL A 90 12.40 8.47 -4.58
CA VAL A 90 11.50 7.67 -5.41
C VAL A 90 11.72 6.17 -5.17
N ALA A 91 12.98 5.71 -5.17
CA ALA A 91 13.31 4.32 -4.88
C ALA A 91 12.85 3.91 -3.46
N PHE A 92 13.06 4.77 -2.46
CA PHE A 92 12.58 4.55 -1.10
C PHE A 92 11.04 4.43 -1.05
N CYS A 93 10.34 5.33 -1.72
CA CYS A 93 8.89 5.30 -1.79
C CYS A 93 8.37 4.01 -2.46
N LEU A 94 9.00 3.54 -3.52
CA LEU A 94 8.67 2.27 -4.15
C LEU A 94 8.90 1.08 -3.19
N ARG A 95 9.95 1.12 -2.36
CA ARG A 95 10.16 0.10 -1.30
C ARG A 95 9.02 0.10 -0.27
N LEU A 96 8.52 1.27 0.11
CA LEU A 96 7.34 1.38 1.00
C LEU A 96 6.09 0.75 0.38
N LEU A 97 5.95 0.78 -0.95
CA LEU A 97 4.88 0.10 -1.68
C LEU A 97 5.10 -1.42 -1.81
N GLY A 98 6.21 -1.93 -1.26
CA GLY A 98 6.54 -3.35 -1.25
C GLY A 98 7.31 -3.82 -2.48
N SER A 99 7.89 -2.90 -3.25
CA SER A 99 8.77 -3.16 -4.38
C SER A 99 10.21 -3.43 -3.92
N GLU A 100 10.98 -4.05 -4.82
CA GLU A 100 12.45 -4.04 -4.81
C GLU A 100 12.87 -3.29 -6.08
N PRO A 101 13.02 -1.95 -6.02
CA PRO A 101 13.28 -1.16 -7.21
C PRO A 101 14.69 -1.41 -7.76
N THR A 102 14.81 -1.35 -9.09
CA THR A 102 16.07 -1.33 -9.82
C THR A 102 16.21 -0.02 -10.56
N GLU A 103 17.44 0.46 -10.74
CA GLU A 103 17.75 1.69 -11.44
C GLU A 103 18.45 1.38 -12.76
N GLU A 104 18.08 2.11 -13.81
CA GLU A 104 18.68 2.06 -15.14
C GLU A 104 19.08 3.49 -15.57
N PRO A 105 20.36 3.73 -15.87
CA PRO A 105 20.81 5.04 -16.37
C PRO A 105 20.19 5.37 -17.72
N ILE A 106 19.87 6.64 -17.94
CA ILE A 106 19.46 7.14 -19.26
C ILE A 106 20.68 7.73 -19.95
N GLU A 107 21.04 7.20 -21.11
CA GLU A 107 22.20 7.68 -21.88
C GLU A 107 22.08 9.17 -22.23
N GLY A 108 23.11 9.94 -21.94
CA GLY A 108 23.13 11.38 -22.21
C GLY A 108 22.30 12.25 -21.25
N SER A 109 21.77 11.66 -20.16
CA SER A 109 20.99 12.37 -19.14
C SER A 109 21.52 12.11 -17.73
N SER A 110 21.26 13.06 -16.82
CA SER A 110 21.45 12.85 -15.39
C SER A 110 20.26 12.12 -14.73
N ASP A 111 19.15 11.96 -15.46
CA ASP A 111 17.96 11.26 -14.98
C ASP A 111 18.18 9.75 -15.03
N VAL A 112 17.39 9.04 -14.26
CA VAL A 112 17.40 7.57 -14.20
C VAL A 112 16.00 7.01 -14.39
N LEU A 113 15.92 5.82 -14.97
CA LEU A 113 14.70 5.01 -14.91
C LEU A 113 14.73 4.18 -13.64
N ILE A 114 13.63 4.19 -12.91
CA ILE A 114 13.44 3.36 -11.72
C ILE A 114 12.30 2.40 -12.01
N HIS A 115 12.62 1.13 -12.04
CA HIS A 115 11.67 0.05 -12.26
C HIS A 115 11.26 -0.54 -10.92
N GLY A 116 9.98 -0.65 -10.71
CA GLY A 116 9.42 -1.21 -9.50
C GLY A 116 8.08 -1.88 -9.76
N ASN A 117 7.34 -2.14 -8.69
CA ASN A 117 6.00 -2.68 -8.78
C ASN A 117 5.13 -2.25 -7.59
N THR A 118 3.83 -2.29 -7.77
CA THR A 118 2.84 -2.05 -6.71
C THR A 118 1.72 -3.07 -6.78
N LYS A 119 1.01 -3.25 -5.69
CA LYS A 119 -0.18 -4.11 -5.64
C LYS A 119 -1.48 -3.37 -5.87
N ALA A 120 -1.44 -2.05 -5.79
CA ALA A 120 -2.58 -1.19 -6.04
C ALA A 120 -2.11 0.18 -6.52
N LEU A 121 -2.83 0.77 -7.46
CA LEU A 121 -2.48 2.08 -8.03
C LEU A 121 -2.69 3.22 -7.03
N SER A 122 -3.74 3.15 -6.21
CA SER A 122 -4.09 4.27 -5.31
C SER A 122 -2.97 4.68 -4.33
N PRO A 123 -2.28 3.76 -3.62
CA PRO A 123 -1.12 4.17 -2.81
C PRO A 123 0.03 4.74 -3.65
N ALA A 124 0.26 4.21 -4.87
CA ALA A 124 1.30 4.70 -5.77
C ALA A 124 1.01 6.13 -6.25
N VAL A 125 -0.26 6.44 -6.58
CA VAL A 125 -0.69 7.81 -6.90
C VAL A 125 -0.34 8.76 -5.76
N GLY A 126 -0.76 8.43 -4.51
CA GLY A 126 -0.55 9.30 -3.35
C GLY A 126 0.92 9.61 -3.07
N VAL A 127 1.80 8.64 -3.33
CA VAL A 127 3.24 8.78 -3.08
C VAL A 127 3.94 9.50 -4.24
N LEU A 128 3.66 9.09 -5.48
CA LEU A 128 4.42 9.57 -6.64
C LEU A 128 3.98 10.96 -7.11
N SER A 129 2.72 11.35 -6.91
CA SER A 129 2.25 12.70 -7.23
C SER A 129 2.95 13.80 -6.41
N GLY A 130 3.48 13.46 -5.23
CA GLY A 130 4.21 14.39 -4.37
C GLY A 130 5.56 14.87 -4.94
N PHE A 131 6.12 14.18 -5.91
CA PHE A 131 7.40 14.57 -6.54
C PHE A 131 7.23 15.62 -7.65
N GLY A 132 6.01 15.93 -8.07
CA GLY A 132 5.75 16.91 -9.13
C GLY A 132 6.49 16.56 -10.43
N CYS A 133 7.16 17.55 -11.00
CA CYS A 133 7.91 17.36 -12.25
C CYS A 133 9.26 16.63 -12.07
N ALA A 134 9.71 16.41 -10.82
CA ALA A 134 10.99 15.74 -10.56
C ALA A 134 10.93 14.21 -10.74
N ALA A 135 9.72 13.63 -10.77
CA ALA A 135 9.52 12.22 -11.04
C ALA A 135 8.31 12.02 -11.96
N GLU A 136 8.55 11.46 -13.13
CA GLU A 136 7.50 11.17 -14.11
C GLU A 136 7.23 9.66 -14.18
N VAL A 137 6.00 9.24 -13.92
CA VAL A 137 5.58 7.87 -14.17
C VAL A 137 5.45 7.66 -15.67
N LEU A 138 6.19 6.71 -16.22
CA LEU A 138 6.12 6.33 -17.64
C LEU A 138 5.09 5.20 -17.82
N GLU A 139 5.09 4.24 -16.91
CA GLU A 139 4.20 3.07 -16.91
C GLU A 139 3.72 2.74 -15.50
N PRO A 140 2.51 2.18 -15.35
CA PRO A 140 1.51 1.95 -16.40
C PRO A 140 0.71 3.23 -16.73
N VAL A 141 0.05 3.25 -17.87
CA VAL A 141 -0.74 4.40 -18.35
C VAL A 141 -1.86 4.79 -17.39
N GLU A 142 -2.49 3.80 -16.74
CA GLU A 142 -3.56 4.02 -15.77
C GLU A 142 -3.06 4.78 -14.51
N LEU A 143 -1.80 4.58 -14.14
CA LEU A 143 -1.18 5.32 -13.03
C LEU A 143 -0.91 6.77 -13.43
N ARG A 144 -0.40 6.99 -14.67
CA ARG A 144 -0.20 8.33 -15.23
C ARG A 144 -1.50 9.13 -15.25
N GLU A 145 -2.57 8.51 -15.77
CA GLU A 145 -3.89 9.14 -15.87
C GLU A 145 -4.41 9.57 -14.50
N ARG A 146 -4.34 8.68 -13.50
CA ARG A 146 -4.76 9.00 -12.13
C ARG A 146 -3.95 10.11 -11.48
N ILE A 147 -2.62 10.15 -11.72
CA ILE A 147 -1.77 11.24 -11.23
C ILE A 147 -2.16 12.56 -11.90
N ARG A 148 -2.46 12.55 -13.20
CA ARG A 148 -2.95 13.72 -13.92
C ARG A 148 -4.28 14.21 -13.34
N GLU A 149 -5.25 13.31 -13.10
CA GLU A 149 -6.54 13.65 -12.49
C GLU A 149 -6.37 14.31 -11.12
N VAL A 150 -5.51 13.75 -10.24
CA VAL A 150 -5.20 14.35 -8.94
C VAL A 150 -4.56 15.72 -9.09
N GLY A 151 -3.67 15.90 -10.08
CA GLY A 151 -3.06 17.19 -10.38
C GLY A 151 -4.12 18.24 -10.78
N GLU A 152 -5.05 17.89 -11.64
CA GLU A 152 -6.14 18.76 -12.07
C GLU A 152 -7.10 19.11 -10.92
N GLU A 153 -7.41 18.15 -10.06
CA GLU A 153 -8.20 18.39 -8.85
C GLU A 153 -7.50 19.32 -7.87
N ASN A 154 -6.19 19.14 -7.67
CA ASN A 154 -5.39 20.01 -6.83
C ASN A 154 -5.35 21.43 -7.38
N VAL A 155 -5.13 21.62 -8.69
CA VAL A 155 -5.18 22.94 -9.31
C VAL A 155 -6.54 23.60 -9.07
N ARG A 156 -7.65 22.89 -9.29
CA ARG A 156 -9.00 23.45 -9.02
C ARG A 156 -9.20 23.84 -7.55
N LEU A 157 -8.76 22.97 -6.62
CA LEU A 157 -8.93 23.19 -5.19
C LEU A 157 -8.14 24.39 -4.69
N TYR A 158 -6.87 24.50 -5.11
CA TYR A 158 -5.96 25.52 -4.57
C TYR A 158 -5.93 26.82 -5.40
N SER A 159 -6.59 26.86 -6.58
CA SER A 159 -6.81 28.11 -7.32
C SER A 159 -7.93 28.98 -6.73
N ALA A 160 -8.83 28.40 -5.94
CA ALA A 160 -9.85 29.14 -5.21
C ALA A 160 -9.28 29.65 -3.86
N ALA A 161 -9.66 30.83 -3.45
CA ALA A 161 -9.33 31.35 -2.12
C ALA A 161 -9.92 30.39 -1.04
N PRO A 162 -9.21 30.11 0.07
CA PRO A 162 -9.72 29.21 1.09
C PRO A 162 -11.00 29.80 1.71
N THR A 163 -12.09 29.04 1.64
CA THR A 163 -13.35 29.40 2.32
C THR A 163 -13.15 29.09 3.81
N MET A 164 -12.72 30.11 4.56
CA MET A 164 -12.72 30.04 6.02
C MET A 164 -14.19 30.10 6.46
N GLY A 165 -14.74 28.96 6.88
CA GLY A 165 -16.04 28.95 7.53
C GLY A 165 -16.00 29.89 8.73
N SER A 166 -16.84 30.92 8.70
CA SER A 166 -17.08 31.76 9.88
C SER A 166 -17.64 30.86 10.98
N HIS A 167 -16.84 30.55 11.98
CA HIS A 167 -17.35 30.10 13.24
C HIS A 167 -18.04 31.34 13.89
N ASP A 168 -19.34 31.50 13.61
CA ASP A 168 -20.20 32.33 14.42
C ASP A 168 -20.27 31.68 15.80
N ASN A 169 -19.58 32.34 16.73
CA ASN A 169 -19.62 32.07 18.14
C ASN A 169 -20.92 32.72 18.65
N GLN A 170 -21.94 31.95 18.92
CA GLN A 170 -23.08 32.34 19.76
C GLN A 170 -23.12 31.47 21.00
#